data_9227558da953d47e4c90cb5f8046b4fc
#
_entry.id   9227558da953d47e4c90cb5f8046b4fc
#
_cell.length_a   1.000
_cell.length_b   1.000
_cell.length_c   1.000
_cell.angle_alpha   90.00
_cell.angle_beta   90.00
_cell.angle_gamma   90.00
#
_symmetry.space_group_name_H-M   'P 1'
#
loop_
_entity.id
_entity.type
_entity.pdbx_description
1 polymer ?
#
loop_
_entity_poly.entity_id
_entity_poly.type
_entity_poly.pdbx_seq_one_letter_code
_entity_poly.pdbx_strand_id
1 'polypeptide(L)'
;VYKRQIPNKGAYVTGITQKDVKDIYMIRSLLEGLCARWATEHITKEQMEEMEENVYLSKFHAQKGHLEQLAELDNRFHDILYEACDSKMLEHQLKDFHQYVLRVRKKTLASANRGPKSNEEHEQIMEAIKAGNADLAEQLAHQHMINAYDNMVKNGLNEAYAQQDKPQE
;
A
#
# COMPACT_ATOMS: atom_id res chain seq x y z
N VAL A 1 -5.90 15.97 6.44
CA VAL A 1 -5.78 16.41 7.85
C VAL A 1 -7.09 17.10 8.21
N TYR A 2 -7.89 16.44 9.05
CA TYR A 2 -9.13 17.04 9.54
C TYR A 2 -8.81 18.05 10.64
N LYS A 3 -9.29 19.27 10.47
CA LYS A 3 -9.24 20.32 11.51
C LYS A 3 -10.57 20.33 12.26
N ARG A 4 -10.55 20.03 13.56
CA ARG A 4 -11.71 20.24 14.43
C ARG A 4 -11.60 21.61 15.08
N GLN A 5 -12.55 22.49 14.81
CA GLN A 5 -12.65 23.79 15.48
C GLN A 5 -13.42 23.63 16.79
N ILE A 6 -12.84 24.15 17.88
CA ILE A 6 -13.54 24.26 19.16
C ILE A 6 -13.75 25.74 19.40
N PRO A 7 -14.98 26.20 19.65
CA PRO A 7 -15.24 27.61 19.95
C PRO A 7 -14.32 28.10 21.09
N ASN A 8 -13.66 29.23 20.88
CA ASN A 8 -12.73 29.90 21.82
C ASN A 8 -11.44 29.14 22.16
N LYS A 9 -11.14 27.98 21.52
CA LYS A 9 -9.91 27.20 21.77
C LYS A 9 -9.04 26.95 20.52
N GLY A 10 -9.47 27.51 19.35
CA GLY A 10 -8.73 27.35 18.11
C GLY A 10 -9.07 26.08 17.33
N ALA A 11 -8.21 25.73 16.38
CA ALA A 11 -8.37 24.53 15.54
C ALA A 11 -7.33 23.48 15.96
N TYR A 12 -7.79 22.27 16.23
CA TYR A 12 -6.93 21.12 16.48
C TYR A 12 -6.81 20.28 15.20
N VAL A 13 -5.57 19.88 14.90
CA VAL A 13 -5.32 18.88 13.86
C VAL A 13 -5.60 17.51 14.47
N THR A 14 -6.72 16.90 14.10
CA THR A 14 -7.00 15.51 14.47
C THR A 14 -6.12 14.59 13.64
N GLY A 15 -5.38 13.69 14.29
CA GLY A 15 -4.64 12.63 13.62
C GLY A 15 -5.57 11.68 12.83
N ILE A 16 -4.99 10.80 12.04
CA ILE A 16 -5.72 9.73 11.35
C ILE A 16 -6.18 8.73 12.41
N THR A 17 -7.46 8.38 12.41
CA THR A 17 -8.04 7.38 13.30
C THR A 17 -7.88 5.97 12.73
N GLN A 18 -8.07 4.94 13.57
CA GLN A 18 -8.08 3.55 13.12
C GLN A 18 -9.19 3.31 12.05
N LYS A 19 -10.33 3.98 12.20
CA LYS A 19 -11.41 3.91 11.21
C LYS A 19 -10.98 4.50 9.89
N ASP A 20 -10.30 5.64 9.89
CA ASP A 20 -9.79 6.26 8.66
C ASP A 20 -8.79 5.34 7.93
N VAL A 21 -7.93 4.65 8.68
CA VAL A 21 -7.01 3.65 8.10
C VAL A 21 -7.77 2.52 7.43
N LYS A 22 -8.80 1.98 8.07
CA LYS A 22 -9.67 0.96 7.47
C LYS A 22 -10.32 1.47 6.19
N ASP A 23 -10.93 2.64 6.24
CA ASP A 23 -11.62 3.23 5.10
C ASP A 23 -10.66 3.47 3.94
N ILE A 24 -9.44 3.97 4.21
CA ILE A 24 -8.37 4.14 3.21
C ILE A 24 -8.01 2.81 2.56
N TYR A 25 -7.79 1.73 3.32
CA TYR A 25 -7.43 0.43 2.75
C TYR A 25 -8.56 -0.18 1.92
N MET A 26 -9.82 -0.02 2.34
CA MET A 26 -10.97 -0.49 1.56
C MET A 26 -11.11 0.26 0.24
N ILE A 27 -10.94 1.59 0.24
CA ILE A 27 -10.95 2.39 -0.98
C ILE A 27 -9.75 2.02 -1.87
N ARG A 28 -8.55 1.95 -1.30
CA ARG A 28 -7.35 1.55 -2.05
C ARG A 28 -7.49 0.18 -2.69
N SER A 29 -8.10 -0.79 -2.01
CA SER A 29 -8.24 -2.13 -2.57
C SER A 29 -9.01 -2.13 -3.90
N LEU A 30 -10.03 -1.30 -4.02
CA LEU A 30 -10.79 -1.13 -5.26
C LEU A 30 -9.98 -0.35 -6.32
N LEU A 31 -9.33 0.74 -5.92
CA LEU A 31 -8.59 1.60 -6.83
C LEU A 31 -7.29 0.94 -7.32
N GLU A 32 -6.59 0.19 -6.47
CA GLU A 32 -5.39 -0.55 -6.88
C GLU A 32 -5.73 -1.74 -7.78
N GLY A 33 -6.87 -2.38 -7.57
CA GLY A 33 -7.39 -3.37 -8.51
C GLY A 33 -7.64 -2.76 -9.89
N LEU A 34 -8.38 -1.65 -9.95
CA LEU A 34 -8.61 -0.92 -11.20
C LEU A 34 -7.30 -0.45 -11.85
N CYS A 35 -6.34 0.03 -11.03
CA CYS A 35 -5.02 0.44 -11.50
C CYS A 35 -4.26 -0.72 -12.14
N ALA A 36 -4.25 -1.91 -11.53
CA ALA A 36 -3.61 -3.10 -12.09
C ALA A 36 -4.26 -3.56 -13.39
N ARG A 37 -5.59 -3.47 -13.50
CA ARG A 37 -6.31 -3.71 -14.76
C ARG A 37 -5.80 -2.79 -15.86
N TRP A 38 -5.78 -1.49 -15.63
CA TRP A 38 -5.34 -0.51 -16.64
C TRP A 38 -3.84 -0.61 -16.92
N ALA A 39 -3.02 -0.89 -15.91
CA ALA A 39 -1.60 -1.15 -16.12
C ALA A 39 -1.38 -2.33 -17.09
N THR A 40 -2.21 -3.38 -17.02
CA THR A 40 -2.13 -4.51 -17.96
C THR A 40 -2.32 -4.09 -19.41
N GLU A 41 -3.10 -3.03 -19.65
CA GLU A 41 -3.41 -2.51 -20.99
C GLU A 41 -2.38 -1.48 -21.50
N HIS A 42 -1.68 -0.79 -20.60
CA HIS A 42 -0.87 0.39 -20.94
C HIS A 42 0.62 0.28 -20.58
N ILE A 43 1.03 -0.73 -19.79
CA ILE A 43 2.40 -0.87 -19.31
C ILE A 43 3.38 -0.93 -20.48
N THR A 44 4.44 -0.10 -20.44
CA THR A 44 5.50 -0.15 -21.44
C THR A 44 6.46 -1.31 -21.16
N LYS A 45 7.27 -1.65 -22.17
CA LYS A 45 8.30 -2.67 -22.02
C LYS A 45 9.29 -2.31 -20.92
N GLU A 46 9.70 -1.05 -20.87
CA GLU A 46 10.66 -0.52 -19.90
C GLU A 46 10.09 -0.59 -18.46
N GLN A 47 8.82 -0.22 -18.28
CA GLN A 47 8.14 -0.33 -16.99
C GLN A 47 7.98 -1.79 -16.54
N MET A 48 7.72 -2.71 -17.47
CA MET A 48 7.65 -4.14 -17.15
C MET A 48 9.01 -4.68 -16.72
N GLU A 49 10.09 -4.34 -17.44
CA GLU A 49 11.46 -4.71 -17.09
C GLU A 49 11.84 -4.18 -15.69
N GLU A 50 11.47 -2.93 -15.38
CA GLU A 50 11.69 -2.34 -14.05
C GLU A 50 10.87 -3.06 -12.96
N MET A 51 9.62 -3.43 -13.24
CA MET A 51 8.78 -4.18 -12.30
C MET A 51 9.36 -5.56 -12.01
N GLU A 52 9.84 -6.26 -13.02
CA GLU A 52 10.52 -7.57 -12.89
C GLU A 52 11.79 -7.46 -12.04
N GLU A 53 12.64 -6.47 -12.29
CA GLU A 53 13.84 -6.20 -11.50
C GLU A 53 13.49 -5.89 -10.04
N ASN A 54 12.48 -5.06 -9.81
CA ASN A 54 12.00 -4.72 -8.48
C ASN A 54 11.56 -5.95 -7.68
N VAL A 55 10.75 -6.83 -8.29
CA VAL A 55 10.28 -8.07 -7.66
C VAL A 55 11.45 -9.03 -7.38
N TYR A 56 12.40 -9.16 -8.31
CA TYR A 56 13.59 -9.97 -8.12
C TYR A 56 14.46 -9.48 -6.94
N LEU A 57 14.75 -8.18 -6.88
CA LEU A 57 15.50 -7.57 -5.78
C LEU A 57 14.77 -7.71 -4.44
N SER A 58 13.44 -7.55 -4.43
CA SER A 58 12.62 -7.74 -3.24
C SER A 58 12.75 -9.16 -2.69
N LYS A 59 12.75 -10.17 -3.57
CA LYS A 59 12.93 -11.59 -3.20
C LYS A 59 14.32 -11.84 -2.59
N PHE A 60 15.35 -11.25 -3.17
CA PHE A 60 16.71 -11.31 -2.64
C PHE A 60 16.81 -10.68 -1.25
N HIS A 61 16.30 -9.45 -1.08
CA HIS A 61 16.36 -8.75 0.21
C HIS A 61 15.49 -9.42 1.28
N ALA A 62 14.35 -10.03 0.90
CA ALA A 62 13.53 -10.83 1.81
C ALA A 62 14.31 -12.03 2.41
N GLN A 63 15.05 -12.75 1.57
CA GLN A 63 15.89 -13.89 2.00
C GLN A 63 17.05 -13.46 2.93
N LYS A 64 17.51 -12.22 2.82
CA LYS A 64 18.58 -11.66 3.63
C LYS A 64 18.08 -10.95 4.91
N GLY A 65 16.77 -10.75 5.05
CA GLY A 65 16.19 -10.01 6.18
C GLY A 65 16.45 -8.50 6.14
N HIS A 66 16.70 -7.93 4.96
CA HIS A 66 16.98 -6.50 4.77
C HIS A 66 15.70 -5.70 4.74
N LEU A 67 15.15 -5.35 5.91
CA LEU A 67 13.81 -4.74 6.04
C LEU A 67 13.68 -3.34 5.44
N GLU A 68 14.72 -2.51 5.50
CA GLU A 68 14.69 -1.16 4.93
C GLU A 68 14.59 -1.21 3.40
N GLN A 69 15.43 -2.03 2.76
CA GLN A 69 15.42 -2.25 1.32
C GLN A 69 14.09 -2.84 0.85
N LEU A 70 13.51 -3.77 1.63
CA LEU A 70 12.18 -4.31 1.33
C LEU A 70 11.09 -3.24 1.36
N ALA A 71 11.14 -2.31 2.31
CA ALA A 71 10.17 -1.23 2.39
C ALA A 71 10.28 -0.25 1.20
N GLU A 72 11.51 0.03 0.75
CA GLU A 72 11.78 0.87 -0.43
C GLU A 72 11.28 0.20 -1.70
N LEU A 73 11.57 -1.09 -1.87
CA LEU A 73 11.14 -1.86 -3.04
C LEU A 73 9.62 -2.09 -3.07
N ASP A 74 8.98 -2.29 -1.92
CA ASP A 74 7.52 -2.34 -1.81
C ASP A 74 6.87 -1.02 -2.28
N ASN A 75 7.43 0.12 -1.88
CA ASN A 75 6.94 1.41 -2.35
C ASN A 75 7.17 1.58 -3.86
N ARG A 76 8.36 1.21 -4.38
CA ARG A 76 8.67 1.34 -5.82
C ARG A 76 7.77 0.46 -6.68
N PHE A 77 7.43 -0.76 -6.24
CA PHE A 77 6.48 -1.63 -6.93
C PHE A 77 5.14 -0.93 -7.17
N HIS A 78 4.59 -0.32 -6.12
CA HIS A 78 3.33 0.42 -6.23
C HIS A 78 3.47 1.66 -7.13
N ASP A 79 4.58 2.40 -7.04
CA ASP A 79 4.82 3.56 -7.91
C ASP A 79 4.86 3.17 -9.39
N ILE A 80 5.56 2.08 -9.75
CA ILE A 80 5.58 1.55 -11.13
C ILE A 80 4.16 1.18 -11.59
N LEU A 81 3.39 0.51 -10.74
CA LEU A 81 2.01 0.13 -11.04
C LEU A 81 1.12 1.36 -11.30
N TYR A 82 1.27 2.41 -10.47
CA TYR A 82 0.49 3.64 -10.61
C TYR A 82 0.88 4.43 -11.87
N GLU A 83 2.16 4.47 -12.20
CA GLU A 83 2.65 5.11 -13.43
C GLU A 83 2.19 4.35 -14.68
N ALA A 84 2.15 3.01 -14.61
CA ALA A 84 1.76 2.15 -15.73
C ALA A 84 0.26 2.19 -16.07
N CYS A 85 -0.62 2.61 -15.15
CA CYS A 85 -2.06 2.63 -15.42
C CYS A 85 -2.51 3.75 -16.38
N ASP A 86 -1.62 4.65 -16.78
CA ASP A 86 -1.86 5.79 -17.69
C ASP A 86 -3.02 6.72 -17.27
N SER A 87 -3.31 6.80 -15.98
CA SER A 87 -4.34 7.67 -15.41
C SER A 87 -3.79 8.59 -14.35
N LYS A 88 -3.52 9.85 -14.71
CA LYS A 88 -3.02 10.87 -13.78
C LYS A 88 -3.91 11.07 -12.55
N MET A 89 -5.22 10.93 -12.71
CA MET A 89 -6.17 11.08 -11.59
C MET A 89 -6.04 9.92 -10.61
N LEU A 90 -5.95 8.68 -11.12
CA LEU A 90 -5.84 7.48 -10.31
C LEU A 90 -4.46 7.42 -9.63
N GLU A 91 -3.39 7.69 -10.37
CA GLU A 91 -2.02 7.80 -9.86
C GLU A 91 -1.93 8.79 -8.69
N HIS A 92 -2.43 10.02 -8.89
CA HIS A 92 -2.41 11.06 -7.85
C HIS A 92 -3.17 10.63 -6.59
N GLN A 93 -4.38 10.11 -6.76
CA GLN A 93 -5.21 9.69 -5.64
C GLN A 93 -4.59 8.53 -4.86
N LEU A 94 -4.00 7.55 -5.57
CA LEU A 94 -3.33 6.40 -4.94
C LEU A 94 -2.04 6.82 -4.22
N LYS A 95 -1.24 7.71 -4.81
CA LYS A 95 -0.05 8.28 -4.16
C LYS A 95 -0.42 9.05 -2.89
N ASP A 96 -1.49 9.82 -2.89
CA ASP A 96 -1.99 10.51 -1.69
C ASP A 96 -2.38 9.53 -0.58
N PHE A 97 -3.18 8.50 -0.89
CA PHE A 97 -3.55 7.47 0.08
C PHE A 97 -2.32 6.71 0.60
N HIS A 98 -1.36 6.41 -0.28
CA HIS A 98 -0.13 5.74 0.11
C HIS A 98 0.66 6.55 1.15
N GLN A 99 0.81 7.85 0.97
CA GLN A 99 1.47 8.75 1.93
C GLN A 99 0.79 8.76 3.31
N TYR A 100 -0.54 8.69 3.36
CA TYR A 100 -1.25 8.59 4.64
C TYR A 100 -0.92 7.32 5.40
N VAL A 101 -0.77 6.22 4.69
CA VAL A 101 -0.55 4.89 5.28
C VAL A 101 0.90 4.62 5.64
N LEU A 102 1.87 5.25 4.94
CA LEU A 102 3.31 5.05 5.18
C LEU A 102 3.72 5.23 6.64
N ARG A 103 3.12 6.22 7.34
CA ARG A 103 3.41 6.49 8.76
C ARG A 103 3.00 5.33 9.68
N VAL A 104 1.93 4.63 9.32
CA VAL A 104 1.42 3.48 10.07
C VAL A 104 2.19 2.21 9.69
N ARG A 105 2.48 2.03 8.40
CA ARG A 105 3.20 0.86 7.85
C ARG A 105 4.61 0.68 8.41
N LYS A 106 5.35 1.76 8.67
CA LYS A 106 6.70 1.68 9.28
C LYS A 106 6.71 0.89 10.58
N LYS A 107 5.60 0.90 11.34
CA LYS A 107 5.47 0.14 12.60
C LYS A 107 5.07 -1.32 12.39
N THR A 108 4.37 -1.64 11.29
CA THR A 108 3.77 -2.96 11.04
C THR A 108 4.54 -3.82 10.03
N LEU A 109 5.33 -3.22 9.14
CA LEU A 109 6.23 -3.94 8.22
C LEU A 109 7.41 -4.61 8.94
N ALA A 110 7.74 -4.16 10.15
CA ALA A 110 8.75 -4.80 10.98
C ALA A 110 8.33 -6.20 11.50
N SER A 111 7.09 -6.64 11.25
CA SER A 111 6.69 -8.02 11.57
C SER A 111 7.36 -8.99 10.58
N ALA A 112 8.10 -9.95 11.13
CA ALA A 112 9.05 -10.83 10.43
C ALA A 112 8.49 -11.63 9.23
N ASN A 113 7.16 -11.70 9.06
CA ASN A 113 6.51 -12.51 8.02
C ASN A 113 5.81 -11.71 6.91
N ARG A 114 5.66 -10.38 7.03
CA ARG A 114 4.89 -9.62 6.04
C ARG A 114 5.68 -9.34 4.77
N GLY A 115 6.95 -8.97 4.87
CA GLY A 115 7.79 -8.66 3.72
C GLY A 115 7.84 -9.78 2.67
N PRO A 116 8.23 -11.02 3.03
CA PRO A 116 8.24 -12.15 2.11
C PRO A 116 6.88 -12.41 1.46
N LYS A 117 5.79 -12.39 2.25
CA LYS A 117 4.43 -12.62 1.74
C LYS A 117 3.95 -11.51 0.80
N SER A 118 4.26 -10.25 1.11
CA SER A 118 3.96 -9.11 0.22
C SER A 118 4.65 -9.29 -1.14
N ASN A 119 5.91 -9.73 -1.12
CA ASN A 119 6.67 -9.96 -2.34
C ASN A 119 6.10 -11.09 -3.21
N GLU A 120 5.62 -12.19 -2.60
CA GLU A 120 4.92 -13.26 -3.33
C GLU A 120 3.63 -12.72 -3.99
N GLU A 121 2.88 -11.88 -3.29
CA GLU A 121 1.69 -11.23 -3.83
C GLU A 121 2.04 -10.28 -4.99
N HIS A 122 3.12 -9.49 -4.88
CA HIS A 122 3.61 -8.62 -5.95
C HIS A 122 4.07 -9.42 -7.18
N GLU A 123 4.77 -10.55 -6.99
CA GLU A 123 5.16 -11.45 -8.08
C GLU A 123 3.93 -11.98 -8.85
N GLN A 124 2.87 -12.35 -8.13
CA GLN A 124 1.62 -12.82 -8.77
C GLN A 124 0.91 -11.71 -9.57
N ILE A 125 0.87 -10.48 -9.04
CA ILE A 125 0.30 -9.33 -9.74
C ILE A 125 1.11 -9.04 -11.01
N MET A 126 2.43 -8.97 -10.90
CA MET A 126 3.34 -8.75 -12.03
C MET A 126 3.15 -9.81 -13.12
N GLU A 127 3.11 -11.10 -12.76
CA GLU A 127 2.90 -12.18 -13.74
C GLU A 127 1.54 -12.10 -14.43
N ALA A 128 0.48 -11.69 -13.71
CA ALA A 128 -0.84 -11.48 -14.31
C ALA A 128 -0.82 -10.32 -15.33
N ILE A 129 -0.16 -9.20 -15.00
CA ILE A 129 0.04 -8.05 -15.89
C ILE A 129 0.85 -8.48 -17.13
N LYS A 130 1.97 -9.17 -16.94
CA LYS A 130 2.84 -9.68 -18.00
C LYS A 130 2.11 -10.64 -18.95
N ALA A 131 1.21 -11.46 -18.41
CA ALA A 131 0.38 -12.37 -19.19
C ALA A 131 -0.79 -11.67 -19.93
N GLY A 132 -1.01 -10.36 -19.74
CA GLY A 132 -2.14 -9.64 -20.29
C GLY A 132 -3.49 -10.02 -19.66
N ASN A 133 -3.48 -10.62 -18.47
CA ASN A 133 -4.69 -11.05 -17.76
C ASN A 133 -5.19 -9.97 -16.79
N ALA A 134 -5.89 -8.96 -17.36
CA ALA A 134 -6.38 -7.81 -16.62
C ALA A 134 -7.35 -8.16 -15.49
N ASP A 135 -8.22 -9.16 -15.67
CA ASP A 135 -9.16 -9.60 -14.63
C ASP A 135 -8.43 -10.20 -13.44
N LEU A 136 -7.41 -11.02 -13.68
CA LEU A 136 -6.60 -11.61 -12.62
C LEU A 136 -5.73 -10.56 -11.92
N ALA A 137 -5.14 -9.64 -12.68
CA ALA A 137 -4.32 -8.56 -12.12
C ALA A 137 -5.15 -7.68 -11.16
N GLU A 138 -6.38 -7.30 -11.55
CA GLU A 138 -7.33 -6.58 -10.71
C GLU A 138 -7.66 -7.33 -9.43
N GLN A 139 -8.02 -8.61 -9.53
CA GLN A 139 -8.37 -9.44 -8.38
C GLN A 139 -7.20 -9.59 -7.41
N LEU A 140 -6.00 -9.83 -7.90
CA LEU A 140 -4.79 -10.02 -7.08
C LEU A 140 -4.39 -8.72 -6.38
N ALA A 141 -4.40 -7.58 -7.08
CA ALA A 141 -4.08 -6.29 -6.48
C ALA A 141 -5.12 -5.87 -5.42
N HIS A 142 -6.42 -6.09 -5.69
CA HIS A 142 -7.46 -5.91 -4.68
C HIS A 142 -7.20 -6.76 -3.43
N GLN A 143 -6.94 -8.06 -3.59
CA GLN A 143 -6.69 -8.99 -2.49
C GLN A 143 -5.42 -8.64 -1.71
N HIS A 144 -4.36 -8.19 -2.40
CA HIS A 144 -3.12 -7.74 -1.77
C HIS A 144 -3.38 -6.61 -0.74
N MET A 145 -4.22 -5.62 -1.07
CA MET A 145 -4.58 -4.54 -0.16
C MET A 145 -5.38 -5.03 1.05
N ILE A 146 -6.31 -5.97 0.85
CA ILE A 146 -7.05 -6.59 1.95
C ILE A 146 -6.09 -7.34 2.89
N ASN A 147 -5.19 -8.15 2.33
CA ASN A 147 -4.17 -8.87 3.11
C ASN A 147 -3.24 -7.93 3.88
N ALA A 148 -2.88 -6.79 3.29
CA ALA A 148 -2.06 -5.77 3.93
C ALA A 148 -2.78 -5.17 5.14
N TYR A 149 -4.07 -4.84 5.02
CA TYR A 149 -4.88 -4.36 6.13
C TYR A 149 -5.02 -5.40 7.25
N ASP A 150 -5.36 -6.63 6.90
CA ASP A 150 -5.51 -7.73 7.88
C ASP A 150 -4.21 -7.98 8.65
N ASN A 151 -3.07 -7.91 7.97
CA ASN A 151 -1.77 -8.02 8.61
C ASN A 151 -1.53 -6.86 9.61
N MET A 152 -1.90 -5.63 9.26
CA MET A 152 -1.78 -4.49 10.16
C MET A 152 -2.65 -4.65 11.41
N VAL A 153 -3.88 -5.12 11.26
CA VAL A 153 -4.78 -5.39 12.39
C VAL A 153 -4.19 -6.45 13.32
N LYS A 154 -3.65 -7.54 12.76
CA LYS A 154 -3.04 -8.64 13.54
C LYS A 154 -1.76 -8.22 14.27
N ASN A 155 -1.02 -7.25 13.73
CA ASN A 155 0.29 -6.82 14.27
C ASN A 155 0.22 -5.49 15.04
N GLY A 156 -0.90 -5.19 15.68
CA GLY A 156 -1.00 -4.14 16.70
C GLY A 156 -1.51 -2.79 16.21
N LEU A 157 -2.18 -2.72 15.05
CA LEU A 157 -2.87 -1.48 14.67
C LEU A 157 -3.82 -1.02 15.78
N ASN A 158 -4.57 -1.96 16.38
CA ASN A 158 -5.51 -1.68 17.46
C ASN A 158 -4.81 -1.12 18.71
N GLU A 159 -3.63 -1.62 19.04
CA GLU A 159 -2.85 -1.18 20.20
C GLU A 159 -2.22 0.21 19.98
N ALA A 160 -1.78 0.49 18.75
CA ALA A 160 -1.18 1.78 18.39
C ALA A 160 -2.18 2.94 18.49
N TYR A 161 -3.48 2.68 18.29
CA TYR A 161 -4.54 3.68 18.39
C TYR A 161 -5.24 3.71 19.75
N ALA A 162 -5.29 2.60 20.51
CA ALA A 162 -5.85 2.55 21.85
C ALA A 162 -5.13 3.48 22.86
N GLN A 163 -3.87 3.85 22.56
CA GLN A 163 -3.09 4.79 23.38
C GLN A 163 -3.36 6.26 23.02
N GLN A 164 -3.95 6.57 21.86
CA GLN A 164 -4.24 7.94 21.44
C GLN A 164 -5.62 8.45 21.90
N ASP A 165 -6.55 7.54 22.21
CA ASP A 165 -7.91 7.87 22.67
C ASP A 165 -8.00 8.13 24.19
N LYS A 166 -6.90 8.08 24.95
CA LYS A 166 -6.91 8.50 26.35
C LYS A 166 -6.94 10.02 26.42
N PRO A 167 -7.95 10.64 27.05
CA PRO A 167 -7.94 12.08 27.29
C PRO A 167 -6.67 12.43 28.06
N GLN A 168 -5.92 13.39 27.54
CA GLN A 168 -4.86 14.03 28.31
C GLN A 168 -5.58 14.81 29.42
N GLU A 169 -5.45 14.32 30.65
CA GLU A 169 -5.89 15.01 31.87
C GLU A 169 -5.17 16.36 32.05
#